data_37178256c93ebb946016cac5196aaf41
#
_entry.id   37178256c93ebb946016cac5196aaf41
#
_cell.length_a   1.000
_cell.length_b   1.000
_cell.length_c   1.000
_cell.angle_alpha   90.00
_cell.angle_beta   90.00
_cell.angle_gamma   90.00
#
_symmetry.space_group_name_H-M   'P 1'
#
loop_
_entity.id
_entity.type
_entity.pdbx_description
1 polymer ?
#
loop_
_entity_poly.entity_id
_entity_poly.type
_entity_poly.pdbx_seq_one_letter_code
_entity_poly.pdbx_strand_id
1 'polypeptide(L)'
;MIDIKDLIKSRYAQDSDLKKSFDMPDSISKRILRKSCRKFKKSKVSKEILISLIASAQAAPSKSNLQQYSILLIKNKEIKNKLSKLLEKTAWALEAPLFFLFLADIRRNQIITEYKGYEYKNNSIDYFMNAVIDASLAMQNLINSAESLD
;
A
#
# COMPACT_ATOMS: atom_id res chain seq x y z
N MET A 1 9.20 22.89 -5.47
CA MET A 1 10.22 22.09 -4.77
C MET A 1 10.41 22.69 -3.39
N ILE A 2 10.64 21.89 -2.37
CA ILE A 2 10.81 22.32 -0.97
C ILE A 2 12.23 21.94 -0.55
N ASP A 3 12.90 22.85 0.18
CA ASP A 3 14.24 22.59 0.68
C ASP A 3 14.26 21.43 1.69
N ILE A 4 15.29 20.57 1.64
CA ILE A 4 15.41 19.38 2.48
C ILE A 4 15.45 19.73 3.98
N LYS A 5 16.06 20.84 4.38
CA LYS A 5 16.12 21.26 5.78
C LYS A 5 14.74 21.62 6.30
N ASP A 6 13.95 22.34 5.49
CA ASP A 6 12.56 22.69 5.83
C ASP A 6 11.68 21.46 5.95
N LEU A 7 11.86 20.47 5.07
CA LEU A 7 11.16 19.19 5.15
C LEU A 7 11.48 18.44 6.44
N ILE A 8 12.76 18.32 6.80
CA ILE A 8 13.21 17.64 8.03
C ILE A 8 12.65 18.37 9.25
N LYS A 9 12.77 19.69 9.30
CA LYS A 9 12.23 20.49 10.41
C LYS A 9 10.71 20.35 10.53
N SER A 10 9.99 20.42 9.42
CA SER A 10 8.52 20.25 9.40
C SER A 10 8.08 18.85 9.85
N ARG A 11 8.83 17.80 9.49
CA ARG A 11 8.46 16.40 9.79
C ARG A 11 8.84 15.97 11.19
N TYR A 12 10.03 16.36 11.66
CA TYR A 12 10.65 15.83 12.87
C TYR A 12 10.83 16.87 13.98
N ALA A 13 10.47 18.13 13.74
CA ALA A 13 10.69 19.27 14.66
C ALA A 13 12.16 19.43 15.09
N GLN A 14 13.08 19.04 14.22
CA GLN A 14 14.54 19.09 14.46
C GLN A 14 15.22 19.83 13.32
N ASP A 15 16.27 20.56 13.64
CA ASP A 15 17.14 21.13 12.63
C ASP A 15 18.08 20.04 12.09
N SER A 16 18.41 20.13 10.80
CA SER A 16 19.31 19.17 10.17
C SER A 16 20.76 19.65 10.24
N ASP A 17 21.69 18.71 10.43
CA ASP A 17 23.14 18.96 10.42
C ASP A 17 23.72 19.08 8.99
N LEU A 18 22.87 19.14 7.98
CA LEU A 18 23.29 19.25 6.59
C LEU A 18 24.07 20.55 6.35
N LYS A 19 25.29 20.44 5.85
CA LYS A 19 26.12 21.61 5.51
C LYS A 19 25.56 22.39 4.32
N LYS A 20 24.98 21.67 3.33
CA LYS A 20 24.35 22.26 2.15
C LYS A 20 22.85 21.96 2.12
N SER A 21 22.09 22.90 1.64
CA SER A 21 20.65 22.76 1.36
C SER A 21 20.42 22.51 -0.13
N PHE A 22 19.37 21.80 -0.48
CA PHE A 22 18.97 21.56 -1.85
C PHE A 22 17.47 21.26 -1.92
N ASP A 23 16.88 21.62 -3.05
CA ASP A 23 15.46 21.40 -3.30
C ASP A 23 15.14 19.94 -3.61
N MET A 24 14.15 19.41 -2.93
CA MET A 24 13.71 18.03 -3.11
C MET A 24 12.65 17.93 -4.21
N PRO A 25 12.71 16.86 -5.06
CA PRO A 25 11.63 16.55 -5.97
C PRO A 25 10.31 16.31 -5.21
N ASP A 26 9.19 16.70 -5.84
CA ASP A 26 7.85 16.54 -5.26
C ASP A 26 7.55 15.12 -4.77
N SER A 27 7.97 14.12 -5.52
CA SER A 27 7.78 12.71 -5.16
C SER A 27 8.44 12.32 -3.84
N ILE A 28 9.57 12.94 -3.49
CA ILE A 28 10.28 12.71 -2.23
C ILE A 28 9.66 13.58 -1.13
N SER A 29 9.38 14.85 -1.43
CA SER A 29 8.74 15.78 -0.50
C SER A 29 7.41 15.23 0.02
N LYS A 30 6.55 14.73 -0.85
CA LYS A 30 5.27 14.09 -0.51
C LYS A 30 5.46 12.88 0.43
N ARG A 31 6.49 12.06 0.19
CA ARG A 31 6.79 10.90 1.06
C ARG A 31 7.27 11.31 2.44
N ILE A 32 8.12 12.32 2.54
CA ILE A 32 8.61 12.83 3.83
C ILE A 32 7.46 13.45 4.63
N LEU A 33 6.57 14.22 3.97
CA LEU A 33 5.45 14.90 4.61
C LEU A 33 4.21 14.01 4.80
N ARG A 34 4.26 12.78 4.36
CA ARG A 34 3.15 11.84 4.43
C ARG A 34 2.61 11.68 5.84
N LYS A 35 1.29 11.72 5.98
CA LYS A 35 0.56 11.51 7.23
C LYS A 35 -0.71 10.71 7.00
N SER A 36 -1.19 10.01 8.03
CA SER A 36 -2.47 9.30 7.96
C SER A 36 -3.62 10.29 7.75
N CYS A 37 -4.36 10.11 6.65
CA CYS A 37 -5.58 10.86 6.37
C CYS A 37 -6.80 10.01 6.76
N ARG A 38 -7.73 10.59 7.51
CA ARG A 38 -8.96 9.93 7.96
C ARG A 38 -10.23 10.73 7.59
N LYS A 39 -10.07 11.73 6.72
CA LYS A 39 -11.16 12.51 6.14
C LYS A 39 -11.08 12.38 4.62
N PHE A 40 -12.19 12.08 3.99
CA PHE A 40 -12.26 11.81 2.56
C PHE A 40 -13.21 12.77 1.86
N LYS A 41 -12.88 13.12 0.62
CA LYS A 41 -13.79 13.82 -0.28
C LYS A 41 -14.91 12.84 -0.68
N LYS A 42 -16.13 13.36 -0.87
CA LYS A 42 -17.29 12.54 -1.34
C LYS A 42 -17.23 12.22 -2.84
N SER A 43 -16.22 12.70 -3.55
CA SER A 43 -16.04 12.45 -4.99
C SER A 43 -15.73 10.99 -5.27
N LYS A 44 -16.27 10.48 -6.39
CA LYS A 44 -15.94 9.14 -6.87
C LYS A 44 -14.53 9.13 -7.47
N VAL A 45 -13.80 8.07 -7.23
CA VAL A 45 -12.52 7.81 -7.90
C VAL A 45 -12.82 7.22 -9.29
N SER A 46 -12.18 7.75 -10.34
CA SER A 46 -12.38 7.28 -11.71
C SER A 46 -11.81 5.86 -11.90
N LYS A 47 -12.27 5.19 -12.95
CA LYS A 47 -11.77 3.85 -13.31
C LYS A 47 -10.29 3.89 -13.70
N GLU A 48 -9.87 4.95 -14.36
CA GLU A 48 -8.48 5.17 -14.81
C GLU A 48 -7.55 5.29 -13.61
N ILE A 49 -7.91 6.11 -12.62
CA ILE A 49 -7.16 6.23 -11.36
C ILE A 49 -7.10 4.87 -10.64
N LEU A 50 -8.22 4.17 -10.52
CA LEU A 50 -8.26 2.85 -9.89
C LEU A 50 -7.29 1.86 -10.57
N ILE A 51 -7.31 1.81 -11.91
CA ILE A 51 -6.41 0.93 -12.69
C ILE A 51 -4.95 1.33 -12.47
N SER A 52 -4.64 2.62 -12.49
CA SER A 52 -3.28 3.12 -12.26
C SER A 52 -2.75 2.76 -10.88
N LEU A 53 -3.59 2.85 -9.84
CA LEU A 53 -3.24 2.45 -8.47
C LEU A 53 -2.94 0.94 -8.38
N ILE A 54 -3.78 0.10 -9.02
CA ILE A 54 -3.56 -1.35 -9.03
C ILE A 54 -2.29 -1.70 -9.81
N ALA A 55 -2.07 -1.09 -10.97
CA ALA A 55 -0.85 -1.30 -11.76
C ALA A 55 0.41 -0.92 -10.97
N SER A 56 0.37 0.20 -10.24
CA SER A 56 1.47 0.61 -9.36
C SER A 56 1.72 -0.41 -8.24
N ALA A 57 0.66 -0.93 -7.60
CA ALA A 57 0.80 -1.98 -6.60
C ALA A 57 1.47 -3.24 -7.17
N GLN A 58 1.05 -3.67 -8.37
CA GLN A 58 1.59 -4.85 -9.04
C GLN A 58 3.04 -4.67 -9.53
N ALA A 59 3.50 -3.43 -9.69
CA ALA A 59 4.88 -3.11 -10.04
C ALA A 59 5.85 -3.19 -8.84
N ALA A 60 5.36 -3.50 -7.64
CA ALA A 60 6.22 -3.68 -6.48
C ALA A 60 7.17 -4.88 -6.67
N PRO A 61 8.41 -4.81 -6.16
CA PRO A 61 9.29 -5.97 -6.14
C PRO A 61 8.70 -7.09 -5.28
N SER A 62 8.92 -8.35 -5.67
CA SER A 62 8.51 -9.51 -4.90
C SER A 62 9.61 -10.57 -4.86
N LYS A 63 9.64 -11.37 -3.79
CA LYS A 63 10.62 -12.45 -3.62
C LYS A 63 10.49 -13.46 -4.74
N SER A 64 11.57 -13.64 -5.51
CA SER A 64 11.64 -14.58 -6.65
C SER A 64 10.52 -14.41 -7.67
N ASN A 65 9.95 -13.21 -7.76
CA ASN A 65 8.78 -12.88 -8.59
C ASN A 65 7.54 -13.77 -8.32
N LEU A 66 7.40 -14.27 -7.10
CA LEU A 66 6.29 -15.15 -6.72
C LEU A 66 4.99 -14.39 -6.46
N GLN A 67 5.08 -13.08 -6.21
CA GLN A 67 3.92 -12.19 -6.01
C GLN A 67 2.90 -12.78 -5.01
N GLN A 68 3.39 -13.13 -3.82
CA GLN A 68 2.67 -13.89 -2.80
C GLN A 68 1.65 -13.02 -2.03
N TYR A 69 0.81 -12.30 -2.76
CA TYR A 69 -0.21 -11.42 -2.19
C TYR A 69 -1.47 -11.39 -3.04
N SER A 70 -2.57 -11.02 -2.43
CA SER A 70 -3.83 -10.70 -3.11
C SER A 70 -4.32 -9.32 -2.70
N ILE A 71 -4.90 -8.59 -3.68
CA ILE A 71 -5.48 -7.26 -3.46
C ILE A 71 -6.98 -7.37 -3.68
N LEU A 72 -7.77 -7.08 -2.65
CA LEU A 72 -9.22 -7.09 -2.72
C LEU A 72 -9.75 -5.66 -2.64
N LEU A 73 -10.52 -5.24 -3.65
CA LEU A 73 -11.29 -4.01 -3.61
C LEU A 73 -12.69 -4.30 -3.03
N ILE A 74 -12.96 -3.79 -1.84
CA ILE A 74 -14.23 -4.01 -1.15
C ILE A 74 -15.25 -2.97 -1.61
N LYS A 75 -16.16 -3.38 -2.48
CA LYS A 75 -17.26 -2.54 -3.02
C LYS A 75 -18.57 -2.73 -2.25
N ASN A 76 -18.81 -3.91 -1.69
CA ASN A 76 -20.04 -4.23 -0.98
C ASN A 76 -20.07 -3.52 0.38
N LYS A 77 -21.14 -2.73 0.60
CA LYS A 77 -21.31 -1.93 1.85
C LYS A 77 -21.46 -2.82 3.09
N GLU A 78 -22.12 -3.96 2.99
CA GLU A 78 -22.30 -4.87 4.13
C GLU A 78 -20.98 -5.49 4.56
N ILE A 79 -20.16 -5.92 3.59
CA ILE A 79 -18.81 -6.45 3.86
C ILE A 79 -17.95 -5.36 4.47
N LYS A 80 -17.98 -4.14 3.92
CA LYS A 80 -17.25 -2.99 4.45
C LYS A 80 -17.65 -2.70 5.90
N ASN A 81 -18.95 -2.72 6.20
CA ASN A 81 -19.47 -2.56 7.56
C ASN A 81 -19.01 -3.67 8.51
N LYS A 82 -19.04 -4.93 8.06
CA LYS A 82 -18.54 -6.06 8.88
C LYS A 82 -17.05 -5.90 9.19
N LEU A 83 -16.25 -5.56 8.18
CA LEU A 83 -14.80 -5.34 8.36
C LEU A 83 -14.52 -4.17 9.31
N SER A 84 -15.23 -3.06 9.19
CA SER A 84 -15.01 -1.92 10.09
C SER A 84 -15.37 -2.20 11.55
N LYS A 85 -16.30 -3.12 11.80
CA LYS A 85 -16.64 -3.59 13.16
C LYS A 85 -15.54 -4.46 13.78
N LEU A 86 -14.78 -5.18 12.97
CA LEU A 86 -13.63 -5.97 13.42
C LEU A 86 -12.40 -5.11 13.75
N LEU A 87 -12.35 -3.90 13.18
CA LEU A 87 -11.25 -2.97 13.34
C LEU A 87 -11.72 -1.84 14.28
N GLU A 88 -11.37 -1.92 15.55
CA GLU A 88 -11.71 -0.89 16.52
C GLU A 88 -11.30 0.52 16.06
N LYS A 89 -12.16 1.51 16.32
CA LYS A 89 -11.91 2.95 16.03
C LYS A 89 -11.67 3.29 14.54
N THR A 90 -12.17 2.47 13.60
CA THR A 90 -11.98 2.69 12.16
C THR A 90 -13.25 3.08 11.40
N ALA A 91 -14.26 3.64 12.09
CA ALA A 91 -15.50 4.11 11.45
C ALA A 91 -15.24 5.05 10.24
N TRP A 92 -14.18 5.83 10.28
CA TRP A 92 -13.74 6.69 9.18
C TRP A 92 -13.46 5.91 7.87
N ALA A 93 -13.08 4.64 7.95
CA ALA A 93 -12.81 3.80 6.77
C ALA A 93 -14.07 3.54 5.93
N LEU A 94 -15.27 3.66 6.53
CA LEU A 94 -16.54 3.53 5.82
C LEU A 94 -16.77 4.68 4.82
N GLU A 95 -16.21 5.85 5.11
CA GLU A 95 -16.35 7.05 4.28
C GLU A 95 -15.36 7.06 3.10
N ALA A 96 -14.33 6.22 3.13
CA ALA A 96 -13.34 6.16 2.06
C ALA A 96 -13.99 5.73 0.73
N PRO A 97 -13.73 6.43 -0.38
CA PRO A 97 -14.30 6.10 -1.71
C PRO A 97 -13.82 4.76 -2.23
N LEU A 98 -12.59 4.36 -1.88
CA LEU A 98 -12.01 3.04 -2.16
C LEU A 98 -11.56 2.40 -0.85
N PHE A 99 -11.77 1.10 -0.74
CA PHE A 99 -11.33 0.31 0.41
C PHE A 99 -10.65 -0.97 -0.08
N PHE A 100 -9.34 -1.05 0.13
CA PHE A 100 -8.52 -2.19 -0.26
C PHE A 100 -8.12 -3.03 0.94
N LEU A 101 -8.09 -4.35 0.74
CA LEU A 101 -7.41 -5.29 1.63
C LEU A 101 -6.22 -5.87 0.87
N PHE A 102 -5.06 -5.82 1.49
CA PHE A 102 -3.84 -6.49 1.05
C PHE A 102 -3.65 -7.72 1.92
N LEU A 103 -3.58 -8.88 1.30
CA LEU A 103 -3.48 -10.16 1.96
C LEU A 103 -2.15 -10.82 1.61
N ALA A 104 -1.43 -11.32 2.60
CA ALA A 104 -0.37 -12.30 2.38
C ALA A 104 -1.03 -13.60 1.87
N ASP A 105 -0.75 -13.99 0.63
CA ASP A 105 -1.46 -15.07 -0.06
C ASP A 105 -0.51 -15.98 -0.81
N ILE A 106 -0.21 -17.12 -0.20
CA ILE A 106 0.60 -18.19 -0.81
C ILE A 106 -0.25 -19.23 -1.54
N ARG A 107 -1.57 -19.23 -1.31
CA ARG A 107 -2.48 -20.26 -1.84
C ARG A 107 -2.50 -20.29 -3.37
N ARG A 108 -2.44 -19.13 -4.01
CA ARG A 108 -2.38 -19.04 -5.47
C ARG A 108 -1.18 -19.83 -6.03
N ASN A 109 -0.01 -19.67 -5.42
CA ASN A 109 1.20 -20.37 -5.85
C ASN A 109 1.09 -21.87 -5.58
N GLN A 110 0.49 -22.27 -4.47
CA GLN A 110 0.18 -23.66 -4.19
C GLN A 110 -0.72 -24.26 -5.29
N ILE A 111 -1.85 -23.64 -5.59
CA ILE A 111 -2.80 -24.10 -6.62
C ILE A 111 -2.11 -24.22 -7.99
N ILE A 112 -1.28 -23.24 -8.38
CA ILE A 112 -0.56 -23.29 -9.66
C ILE A 112 0.45 -24.44 -9.68
N THR A 113 1.16 -24.67 -8.57
CA THR A 113 2.17 -25.74 -8.45
C THR A 113 1.49 -27.11 -8.55
N GLU A 114 0.41 -27.32 -7.81
CA GLU A 114 -0.38 -28.56 -7.85
C GLU A 114 -1.02 -28.79 -9.23
N TYR A 115 -1.57 -27.75 -9.86
CA TYR A 115 -2.12 -27.83 -11.21
C TYR A 115 -1.08 -28.27 -12.27
N LYS A 116 0.18 -27.89 -12.07
CA LYS A 116 1.30 -28.32 -12.93
C LYS A 116 1.84 -29.71 -12.58
N GLY A 117 1.23 -30.42 -11.62
CA GLY A 117 1.63 -31.77 -11.21
C GLY A 117 2.85 -31.81 -10.29
N TYR A 118 3.23 -30.70 -9.68
CA TYR A 118 4.32 -30.64 -8.72
C TYR A 118 3.81 -30.63 -7.28
N GLU A 119 4.61 -31.19 -6.37
CA GLU A 119 4.35 -31.09 -4.94
C GLU A 119 4.68 -29.67 -4.43
N TYR A 120 3.75 -29.04 -3.70
CA TYR A 120 3.99 -27.75 -3.07
C TYR A 120 4.73 -27.93 -1.74
N LYS A 121 6.00 -27.49 -1.69
CA LYS A 121 6.88 -27.64 -0.51
C LYS A 121 7.04 -26.34 0.31
N ASN A 122 6.48 -25.23 -0.13
CA ASN A 122 6.73 -23.91 0.40
C ASN A 122 5.73 -23.55 1.53
N ASN A 123 5.77 -24.27 2.65
CA ASN A 123 4.85 -24.12 3.78
C ASN A 123 5.54 -23.69 5.09
N SER A 124 6.75 -23.19 5.03
CA SER A 124 7.51 -22.71 6.19
C SER A 124 7.18 -21.27 6.58
N ILE A 125 7.62 -20.88 7.76
CA ILE A 125 7.50 -19.50 8.25
C ILE A 125 8.19 -18.48 7.31
N ASP A 126 9.26 -18.89 6.63
CA ASP A 126 9.95 -18.03 5.66
C ASP A 126 9.03 -17.61 4.50
N TYR A 127 8.25 -18.55 3.94
CA TYR A 127 7.27 -18.22 2.90
C TYR A 127 6.15 -17.32 3.38
N PHE A 128 5.69 -17.51 4.62
CA PHE A 128 4.72 -16.61 5.22
C PHE A 128 5.31 -15.19 5.36
N MET A 129 6.53 -15.07 5.86
CA MET A 129 7.20 -13.77 6.00
C MET A 129 7.39 -13.10 4.64
N ASN A 130 7.83 -13.85 3.61
CA ASN A 130 7.95 -13.34 2.25
C ASN A 130 6.61 -12.84 1.71
N ALA A 131 5.51 -13.54 1.95
CA ALA A 131 4.17 -13.12 1.53
C ALA A 131 3.72 -11.83 2.23
N VAL A 132 4.01 -11.68 3.52
CA VAL A 132 3.73 -10.45 4.29
C VAL A 132 4.55 -9.28 3.73
N ILE A 133 5.82 -9.49 3.41
CA ILE A 133 6.69 -8.46 2.82
C ILE A 133 6.17 -8.08 1.43
N ASP A 134 5.88 -9.04 0.55
CA ASP A 134 5.34 -8.79 -0.79
C ASP A 134 4.04 -7.98 -0.74
N ALA A 135 3.10 -8.35 0.15
CA ALA A 135 1.85 -7.61 0.36
C ALA A 135 2.10 -6.18 0.85
N SER A 136 3.06 -5.99 1.76
CA SER A 136 3.42 -4.67 2.31
C SER A 136 4.06 -3.77 1.27
N LEU A 137 4.92 -4.29 0.41
CA LEU A 137 5.55 -3.56 -0.69
C LEU A 137 4.51 -3.12 -1.73
N ALA A 138 3.60 -4.03 -2.11
CA ALA A 138 2.51 -3.73 -3.03
C ALA A 138 1.57 -2.65 -2.45
N MET A 139 1.22 -2.75 -1.17
CA MET A 139 0.42 -1.75 -0.46
C MET A 139 1.13 -0.38 -0.43
N GLN A 140 2.42 -0.35 -0.12
CA GLN A 140 3.18 0.91 -0.06
C GLN A 140 3.28 1.58 -1.43
N ASN A 141 3.46 0.81 -2.52
CA ASN A 141 3.45 1.37 -3.87
C ASN A 141 2.09 2.01 -4.22
N LEU A 142 0.98 1.35 -3.86
CA LEU A 142 -0.36 1.92 -4.06
C LEU A 142 -0.52 3.23 -3.27
N ILE A 143 -0.11 3.25 -2.00
CA ILE A 143 -0.19 4.46 -1.15
C ILE A 143 0.62 5.60 -1.76
N ASN A 144 1.87 5.35 -2.15
CA ASN A 144 2.74 6.36 -2.76
C ASN A 144 2.11 6.94 -4.04
N SER A 145 1.50 6.09 -4.87
CA SER A 145 0.84 6.51 -6.10
C SER A 145 -0.42 7.31 -5.83
N ALA A 146 -1.24 6.88 -4.85
CA ALA A 146 -2.43 7.61 -4.45
C ALA A 146 -2.07 9.02 -3.92
N GLU A 147 -1.05 9.12 -3.08
CA GLU A 147 -0.58 10.40 -2.53
C GLU A 147 0.11 11.31 -3.58
N SER A 148 0.48 10.76 -4.74
CA SER A 148 1.02 11.53 -5.86
C SER A 148 -0.06 12.13 -6.76
N LEU A 149 -1.28 11.60 -6.71
CA LEU A 149 -2.41 12.03 -7.54
C LEU A 149 -3.27 13.16 -6.93
N ASP A 150 -2.96 13.62 -5.67
CA ASP A 150 -3.68 14.63 -4.87
C ASP A 150 -5.12 14.25 -4.57
#